data_430112a0bebef2d7753d330955efb451
#
_entry.id   430112a0bebef2d7753d330955efb451
#
_cell.length_a   1.000
_cell.length_b   1.000
_cell.length_c   1.000
_cell.angle_alpha   90.00
_cell.angle_beta   90.00
_cell.angle_gamma   90.00
#
_symmetry.space_group_name_H-M   'P 1'
#
loop_
_entity.id
_entity.type
_entity.pdbx_description
1 polymer ?
#
loop_
_entity_poly.entity_id
_entity_poly.type
_entity_poly.pdbx_seq_one_letter_code
_entity_poly.pdbx_strand_id
1 'polypeptide(L)'
;MAAAVAGFGFALAAASAQAQAPQTLSQVKSRGILNCGSNTGLAGFGVPDAQGNWTGLDVEFCRAISATIFNDPTKVKFIPLSAKDRFTALQSGEVDVLVRNSTWTMSRDTALGLQFTGVNYYDGQGFLVRKKLGVTSAMQLNGASVCTQQGTTTELNLADFFRANNLKYEVVAFATSDETVKAYDSGRCDAFTTDASGLYAERLKLTAPDDHMVLPEIISKEPLGPATRNNDAQWFGLIKWVHYAMLNAEELGVTKANVDEMLKSSNPEIKRLLGTEGKFGESIGLTTDWAYRIIKHVGNYGESFERSVGQGSLLKIARGQNALWTKGGLQYAPPVR
;
A
#
# COMPACT_ATOMS: atom_id res chain seq x y z
N MET A 1 26.84 -70.85 33.19
CA MET A 1 26.64 -69.49 33.66
C MET A 1 26.42 -68.61 32.44
N ALA A 2 25.19 -68.27 32.10
CA ALA A 2 24.86 -67.40 30.97
C ALA A 2 24.37 -66.06 31.52
N ALA A 3 25.10 -64.96 31.19
CA ALA A 3 24.75 -63.59 31.57
C ALA A 3 23.87 -62.97 30.47
N ALA A 4 22.64 -62.61 30.81
CA ALA A 4 21.73 -61.86 29.96
C ALA A 4 22.03 -60.34 30.10
N VAL A 5 22.35 -59.66 28.99
CA VAL A 5 22.47 -58.22 28.89
C VAL A 5 21.14 -57.66 28.41
N ALA A 6 20.42 -56.97 29.30
CA ALA A 6 19.22 -56.24 28.97
C ALA A 6 19.59 -54.85 28.41
N GLY A 7 19.35 -54.65 27.12
CA GLY A 7 19.52 -53.32 26.49
C GLY A 7 18.29 -52.45 26.71
N PHE A 8 18.42 -51.33 27.47
CA PHE A 8 17.42 -50.27 27.58
C PHE A 8 17.51 -49.34 26.38
N GLY A 9 16.54 -49.46 25.47
CA GLY A 9 16.38 -48.50 24.37
C GLY A 9 15.66 -47.25 24.85
N PHE A 10 16.37 -46.12 24.93
CA PHE A 10 15.76 -44.79 25.12
C PHE A 10 15.20 -44.32 23.77
N ALA A 11 13.89 -44.35 23.63
CA ALA A 11 13.20 -43.68 22.53
C ALA A 11 13.13 -42.16 22.86
N LEU A 12 13.98 -41.37 22.23
CA LEU A 12 13.85 -39.93 22.22
C LEU A 12 12.64 -39.58 21.33
N ALA A 13 11.51 -39.25 21.94
CA ALA A 13 10.39 -38.58 21.26
C ALA A 13 10.82 -37.14 20.95
N ALA A 14 11.20 -36.87 19.71
CA ALA A 14 11.38 -35.53 19.21
C ALA A 14 10.00 -34.85 19.14
N ALA A 15 9.64 -34.11 20.19
CA ALA A 15 8.52 -33.19 20.14
C ALA A 15 8.88 -32.07 19.14
N SER A 16 8.37 -32.17 17.92
CA SER A 16 8.39 -31.05 16.96
C SER A 16 7.61 -29.90 17.59
N ALA A 17 8.30 -28.90 18.12
CA ALA A 17 7.74 -27.63 18.47
C ALA A 17 7.21 -27.00 17.17
N GLN A 18 5.94 -27.21 16.87
CA GLN A 18 5.25 -26.41 15.87
C GLN A 18 5.27 -24.98 16.38
N ALA A 19 6.10 -24.16 15.78
CA ALA A 19 6.05 -22.71 15.99
C ALA A 19 4.61 -22.28 15.63
N GLN A 20 3.84 -21.92 16.63
CA GLN A 20 2.48 -21.46 16.46
C GLN A 20 2.54 -20.22 15.58
N ALA A 21 1.99 -20.27 14.36
CA ALA A 21 1.98 -19.16 13.44
C ALA A 21 1.40 -17.92 14.12
N PRO A 22 1.97 -16.72 13.91
CA PRO A 22 1.49 -15.50 14.51
C PRO A 22 0.03 -15.28 14.12
N GLN A 23 -0.86 -15.32 15.10
CA GLN A 23 -2.31 -15.13 14.89
C GLN A 23 -2.62 -13.62 14.95
N THR A 24 -2.20 -12.87 13.93
CA THR A 24 -2.37 -11.40 13.90
C THR A 24 -3.84 -11.01 14.03
N LEU A 25 -4.75 -11.70 13.33
CA LEU A 25 -6.19 -11.43 13.45
C LEU A 25 -6.71 -11.59 14.89
N SER A 26 -6.28 -12.63 15.61
CA SER A 26 -6.66 -12.85 17.01
C SER A 26 -6.13 -11.74 17.91
N GLN A 27 -4.89 -11.31 17.72
CA GLN A 27 -4.28 -10.21 18.47
C GLN A 27 -5.01 -8.89 18.21
N VAL A 28 -5.32 -8.57 16.94
CA VAL A 28 -6.08 -7.37 16.54
C VAL A 28 -7.47 -7.39 17.18
N LYS A 29 -8.19 -8.51 17.11
CA LYS A 29 -9.52 -8.66 17.75
C LYS A 29 -9.45 -8.50 19.27
N SER A 30 -8.49 -9.14 19.93
CA SER A 30 -8.30 -9.05 21.39
C SER A 30 -7.96 -7.62 21.85
N ARG A 31 -7.14 -6.92 21.09
CA ARG A 31 -6.75 -5.53 21.35
C ARG A 31 -7.88 -4.53 21.07
N GLY A 32 -8.82 -4.90 20.19
CA GLY A 32 -9.95 -4.06 19.79
C GLY A 32 -9.59 -2.89 18.86
N ILE A 33 -8.38 -2.89 18.28
CA ILE A 33 -7.87 -1.85 17.37
C ILE A 33 -6.83 -2.42 16.42
N LEU A 34 -6.81 -1.93 15.17
CA LEU A 34 -5.82 -2.24 14.14
C LEU A 34 -4.66 -1.24 14.23
N ASN A 35 -3.41 -1.69 14.32
CA ASN A 35 -2.23 -0.86 14.16
C ASN A 35 -1.82 -0.87 12.68
N CYS A 36 -2.01 0.26 11.98
CA CYS A 36 -1.70 0.39 10.57
C CYS A 36 -0.50 1.33 10.37
N GLY A 37 0.59 0.80 9.77
CA GLY A 37 1.74 1.60 9.38
C GLY A 37 1.40 2.45 8.15
N SER A 38 1.52 3.77 8.27
CA SER A 38 1.14 4.75 7.25
C SER A 38 2.28 5.70 6.92
N ASN A 39 2.11 6.52 5.90
CA ASN A 39 3.07 7.56 5.54
C ASN A 39 3.10 8.66 6.61
N THR A 40 4.22 9.39 6.70
CA THR A 40 4.37 10.52 7.63
C THR A 40 3.64 11.79 7.19
N GLY A 41 3.16 11.85 5.93
CA GLY A 41 2.45 13.04 5.42
C GLY A 41 2.52 13.17 3.90
N LEU A 42 2.04 12.15 3.14
CA LEU A 42 1.92 12.21 1.69
C LEU A 42 0.45 12.41 1.30
N ALA A 43 0.13 13.58 0.75
CA ALA A 43 -1.21 13.91 0.29
C ALA A 43 -1.73 12.87 -0.72
N GLY A 44 -2.99 12.49 -0.59
CA GLY A 44 -3.62 11.45 -1.42
C GLY A 44 -3.37 10.01 -0.96
N PHE A 45 -2.34 9.73 -0.16
CA PHE A 45 -2.03 8.39 0.35
C PHE A 45 -2.21 8.27 1.86
N GLY A 46 -1.48 9.06 2.64
CA GLY A 46 -1.60 9.03 4.10
C GLY A 46 -1.09 10.34 4.68
N VAL A 47 -2.01 11.19 5.13
CA VAL A 47 -1.69 12.47 5.74
C VAL A 47 -2.68 12.79 6.86
N PRO A 48 -2.21 13.16 8.08
CA PRO A 48 -3.07 13.70 9.11
C PRO A 48 -3.33 15.20 8.85
N ASP A 49 -4.55 15.65 9.16
CA ASP A 49 -4.85 17.09 9.27
C ASP A 49 -4.38 17.67 10.63
N ALA A 50 -4.58 18.97 10.84
CA ALA A 50 -4.21 19.65 12.07
C ALA A 50 -4.98 19.13 13.31
N GLN A 51 -6.10 18.47 13.12
CA GLN A 51 -6.93 17.86 14.16
C GLN A 51 -6.57 16.37 14.40
N GLY A 52 -5.61 15.83 13.63
CA GLY A 52 -5.18 14.44 13.71
C GLY A 52 -6.07 13.46 12.93
N ASN A 53 -7.00 13.95 12.09
CA ASN A 53 -7.78 13.08 11.20
C ASN A 53 -6.93 12.70 10.00
N TRP A 54 -6.85 11.41 9.74
CA TRP A 54 -6.09 10.87 8.62
C TRP A 54 -6.93 10.77 7.35
N THR A 55 -6.32 11.06 6.19
CA THR A 55 -6.94 10.94 4.88
C THR A 55 -5.98 10.35 3.85
N GLY A 56 -6.52 9.74 2.79
CA GLY A 56 -5.78 9.19 1.67
C GLY A 56 -6.12 7.73 1.36
N LEU A 57 -5.66 7.24 0.22
CA LEU A 57 -5.97 5.91 -0.31
C LEU A 57 -5.51 4.78 0.63
N ASP A 58 -4.31 4.91 1.17
CA ASP A 58 -3.75 3.96 2.13
C ASP A 58 -4.52 3.99 3.46
N VAL A 59 -4.94 5.17 3.89
CA VAL A 59 -5.76 5.36 5.09
C VAL A 59 -7.14 4.71 4.93
N GLU A 60 -7.78 4.90 3.78
CA GLU A 60 -9.08 4.28 3.50
C GLU A 60 -8.98 2.75 3.45
N PHE A 61 -7.87 2.22 2.93
CA PHE A 61 -7.63 0.79 2.95
C PHE A 61 -7.48 0.24 4.38
N CYS A 62 -6.76 0.92 5.28
CA CYS A 62 -6.70 0.54 6.70
C CYS A 62 -8.08 0.61 7.37
N ARG A 63 -8.90 1.61 7.03
CA ARG A 63 -10.30 1.69 7.48
C ARG A 63 -11.16 0.55 6.95
N ALA A 64 -10.93 0.11 5.73
CA ALA A 64 -11.61 -1.05 5.14
C ALA A 64 -11.27 -2.34 5.92
N ILE A 65 -10.00 -2.54 6.29
CA ILE A 65 -9.56 -3.65 7.15
C ILE A 65 -10.25 -3.58 8.52
N SER A 66 -10.30 -2.40 9.12
CA SER A 66 -10.97 -2.20 10.41
C SER A 66 -12.49 -2.45 10.32
N ALA A 67 -13.13 -1.93 9.28
CA ALA A 67 -14.56 -2.10 9.03
C ALA A 67 -14.94 -3.58 8.90
N THR A 68 -14.15 -4.37 8.18
CA THR A 68 -14.43 -5.79 8.00
C THR A 68 -14.29 -6.58 9.30
N ILE A 69 -13.35 -6.22 10.18
CA ILE A 69 -13.09 -6.93 11.45
C ILE A 69 -14.07 -6.50 12.55
N PHE A 70 -14.28 -5.18 12.70
CA PHE A 70 -14.98 -4.59 13.83
C PHE A 70 -16.37 -4.01 13.50
N ASN A 71 -16.75 -3.98 12.21
CA ASN A 71 -17.89 -3.21 11.72
C ASN A 71 -17.78 -1.70 12.09
N ASP A 72 -16.55 -1.22 12.24
CA ASP A 72 -16.23 0.15 12.63
C ASP A 72 -14.91 0.59 11.94
N PRO A 73 -14.94 1.56 11.01
CA PRO A 73 -13.76 2.03 10.30
C PRO A 73 -12.84 2.91 11.17
N THR A 74 -13.26 3.27 12.39
CA THR A 74 -12.49 4.13 13.31
C THR A 74 -11.58 3.34 14.25
N LYS A 75 -11.73 2.02 14.33
CA LYS A 75 -10.88 1.14 15.14
C LYS A 75 -9.49 0.92 14.52
N VAL A 76 -8.86 2.01 14.09
CA VAL A 76 -7.51 2.04 13.51
C VAL A 76 -6.65 3.04 14.26
N LYS A 77 -5.44 2.60 14.65
CA LYS A 77 -4.36 3.48 15.05
C LYS A 77 -3.38 3.59 13.89
N PHE A 78 -3.26 4.78 13.31
CA PHE A 78 -2.26 5.07 12.30
C PHE A 78 -0.92 5.33 12.95
N ILE A 79 0.14 4.65 12.47
CA ILE A 79 1.51 4.79 12.97
C ILE A 79 2.34 5.35 11.82
N PRO A 80 2.77 6.63 11.91
CA PRO A 80 3.55 7.27 10.88
C PRO A 80 4.97 6.66 10.84
N LEU A 81 5.38 6.17 9.68
CA LEU A 81 6.66 5.51 9.47
C LEU A 81 7.44 6.18 8.34
N SER A 82 8.74 6.36 8.54
CA SER A 82 9.64 6.80 7.49
C SER A 82 9.82 5.71 6.41
N ALA A 83 10.38 6.06 5.26
CA ALA A 83 10.72 5.06 4.23
C ALA A 83 11.75 4.05 4.74
N LYS A 84 12.63 4.45 5.65
CA LYS A 84 13.68 3.61 6.23
C LYS A 84 13.14 2.64 7.28
N ASP A 85 12.22 3.09 8.13
CA ASP A 85 11.80 2.34 9.32
C ASP A 85 10.60 1.41 9.08
N ARG A 86 9.82 1.64 8.00
CA ARG A 86 8.54 0.96 7.74
C ARG A 86 8.61 -0.57 7.78
N PHE A 87 9.66 -1.17 7.22
CA PHE A 87 9.77 -2.63 7.16
C PHE A 87 10.18 -3.21 8.51
N THR A 88 11.07 -2.54 9.24
CA THR A 88 11.46 -2.94 10.60
C THR A 88 10.27 -2.87 11.57
N ALA A 89 9.43 -1.84 11.46
CA ALA A 89 8.21 -1.72 12.27
C ALA A 89 7.21 -2.86 11.98
N LEU A 90 7.09 -3.29 10.71
CA LEU A 90 6.26 -4.45 10.38
C LEU A 90 6.87 -5.76 10.89
N GLN A 91 8.18 -5.96 10.73
CA GLN A 91 8.90 -7.15 11.19
C GLN A 91 8.81 -7.32 12.71
N SER A 92 8.97 -6.23 13.47
CA SER A 92 8.92 -6.25 14.94
C SER A 92 7.51 -6.45 15.51
N GLY A 93 6.46 -6.28 14.69
CA GLY A 93 5.07 -6.33 15.13
C GLY A 93 4.56 -5.02 15.74
N GLU A 94 5.29 -3.91 15.61
CA GLU A 94 4.80 -2.57 15.98
C GLU A 94 3.53 -2.23 15.21
N VAL A 95 3.47 -2.63 13.94
CA VAL A 95 2.27 -2.55 13.11
C VAL A 95 1.80 -3.94 12.70
N ASP A 96 0.49 -4.10 12.54
CA ASP A 96 -0.14 -5.34 12.10
C ASP A 96 -0.08 -5.50 10.58
N VAL A 97 -0.17 -4.39 9.89
CA VAL A 97 -0.11 -4.27 8.42
C VAL A 97 0.59 -2.97 8.06
N LEU A 98 1.37 -3.02 7.00
CA LEU A 98 1.99 -1.83 6.41
C LEU A 98 1.20 -1.42 5.17
N VAL A 99 0.57 -0.25 5.20
CA VAL A 99 -0.13 0.37 4.08
C VAL A 99 0.43 1.78 3.92
N ARG A 100 1.51 1.87 3.15
CA ARG A 100 2.34 3.08 3.10
C ARG A 100 3.06 3.17 1.75
N ASN A 101 2.31 3.36 0.67
CA ASN A 101 2.86 3.53 -0.69
C ASN A 101 4.20 2.78 -0.88
N SER A 102 4.22 1.48 -0.57
CA SER A 102 5.44 0.66 -0.60
C SER A 102 5.50 -0.17 -1.86
N THR A 103 6.56 0.01 -2.63
CA THR A 103 6.79 -0.75 -3.85
C THR A 103 7.05 -2.22 -3.56
N TRP A 104 6.31 -3.10 -4.18
CA TRP A 104 6.56 -4.53 -4.18
C TRP A 104 7.78 -4.83 -5.05
N THR A 105 8.85 -5.30 -4.44
CA THR A 105 10.06 -5.77 -5.13
C THR A 105 10.42 -7.17 -4.66
N MET A 106 11.16 -7.91 -5.49
CA MET A 106 11.61 -9.25 -5.14
C MET A 106 12.39 -9.26 -3.81
N SER A 107 13.31 -8.32 -3.62
CA SER A 107 14.12 -8.25 -2.40
C SER A 107 13.30 -7.98 -1.14
N ARG A 108 12.29 -7.10 -1.22
CA ARG A 108 11.39 -6.80 -0.10
C ARG A 108 10.50 -7.98 0.25
N ASP A 109 10.00 -8.67 -0.77
CA ASP A 109 9.09 -9.80 -0.62
C ASP A 109 9.80 -11.07 -0.12
N THR A 110 11.06 -11.29 -0.51
CA THR A 110 11.75 -12.55 -0.23
C THR A 110 12.80 -12.46 0.88
N ALA A 111 13.51 -11.32 1.01
CA ALA A 111 14.64 -11.20 1.92
C ALA A 111 14.27 -10.60 3.29
N LEU A 112 13.11 -9.93 3.41
CA LEU A 112 12.72 -9.24 4.64
C LEU A 112 11.70 -10.00 5.50
N GLY A 113 11.33 -11.23 5.13
CA GLY A 113 10.32 -12.00 5.87
C GLY A 113 8.92 -11.37 5.82
N LEU A 114 8.61 -10.69 4.71
CA LEU A 114 7.35 -9.98 4.45
C LEU A 114 6.64 -10.62 3.25
N GLN A 115 5.37 -10.27 3.08
CA GLN A 115 4.56 -10.64 1.91
C GLN A 115 3.72 -9.45 1.48
N PHE A 116 3.78 -9.12 0.17
CA PHE A 116 2.87 -8.14 -0.41
C PHE A 116 1.55 -8.79 -0.80
N THR A 117 0.43 -8.21 -0.39
CA THR A 117 -0.90 -8.83 -0.55
C THR A 117 -1.56 -8.53 -1.90
N GLY A 118 -0.93 -7.71 -2.72
CA GLY A 118 -1.41 -7.28 -4.02
C GLY A 118 -0.96 -5.85 -4.33
N VAL A 119 -1.37 -5.33 -5.47
CA VAL A 119 -1.06 -3.97 -5.90
C VAL A 119 -2.31 -3.11 -5.77
N ASN A 120 -2.32 -2.20 -4.78
CA ASN A 120 -3.42 -1.26 -4.60
C ASN A 120 -3.24 0.05 -5.38
N TYR A 121 -2.03 0.31 -5.90
CA TYR A 121 -1.75 1.44 -6.76
C TYR A 121 -0.57 1.14 -7.71
N TYR A 122 -0.80 1.19 -9.01
CA TYR A 122 0.24 1.10 -10.03
C TYR A 122 0.82 2.48 -10.29
N ASP A 123 2.11 2.64 -10.03
CA ASP A 123 2.85 3.88 -10.18
C ASP A 123 4.15 3.66 -10.98
N GLY A 124 4.89 4.72 -11.15
CA GLY A 124 6.22 4.73 -11.72
C GLY A 124 6.98 5.97 -11.26
N GLN A 125 8.30 5.91 -11.27
CA GLN A 125 9.15 7.02 -10.87
C GLN A 125 9.26 8.06 -11.98
N GLY A 126 9.18 9.34 -11.61
CA GLY A 126 9.36 10.48 -12.50
C GLY A 126 10.32 11.54 -11.94
N PHE A 127 10.33 12.68 -12.59
CA PHE A 127 11.12 13.85 -12.17
C PHE A 127 10.24 15.10 -12.13
N LEU A 128 10.41 15.91 -11.10
CA LEU A 128 9.85 17.24 -10.95
C LEU A 128 10.98 18.26 -11.16
N VAL A 129 10.75 19.25 -12.03
CA VAL A 129 11.71 20.29 -12.36
C VAL A 129 11.05 21.68 -12.34
N ARG A 130 11.86 22.73 -12.14
CA ARG A 130 11.39 24.10 -12.33
C ARG A 130 11.25 24.38 -13.82
N LYS A 131 10.13 24.96 -14.25
CA LYS A 131 9.88 25.33 -15.65
C LYS A 131 10.96 26.27 -16.21
N LYS A 132 11.51 27.16 -15.37
CA LYS A 132 12.61 28.07 -15.75
C LYS A 132 13.90 27.37 -16.14
N LEU A 133 14.08 26.09 -15.80
CA LEU A 133 15.25 25.30 -16.22
C LEU A 133 15.22 25.00 -17.72
N GLY A 134 14.04 25.12 -18.38
CA GLY A 134 13.89 24.87 -19.81
C GLY A 134 13.98 23.39 -20.20
N VAL A 135 14.01 22.47 -19.23
CA VAL A 135 14.06 21.01 -19.43
C VAL A 135 12.65 20.49 -19.66
N THR A 136 12.47 19.69 -20.70
CA THR A 136 11.18 19.06 -21.07
C THR A 136 11.26 17.54 -21.12
N SER A 137 12.44 16.96 -20.90
CA SER A 137 12.70 15.53 -20.90
C SER A 137 13.75 15.18 -19.84
N ALA A 138 13.61 14.04 -19.19
CA ALA A 138 14.56 13.51 -18.23
C ALA A 138 15.95 13.25 -18.87
N MET A 139 15.98 13.04 -20.19
CA MET A 139 17.24 12.89 -20.94
C MET A 139 18.09 14.16 -20.97
N GLN A 140 17.51 15.31 -20.64
CA GLN A 140 18.19 16.61 -20.58
C GLN A 140 18.79 16.91 -19.20
N LEU A 141 18.65 16.00 -18.23
CA LEU A 141 19.17 16.15 -16.86
C LEU A 141 20.64 15.77 -16.71
N ASN A 142 21.42 15.74 -17.80
CA ASN A 142 22.85 15.44 -17.72
C ASN A 142 23.60 16.50 -16.89
N GLY A 143 24.29 16.07 -15.84
CA GLY A 143 25.00 16.96 -14.92
C GLY A 143 24.15 17.60 -13.83
N ALA A 144 22.84 17.30 -13.78
CA ALA A 144 21.92 17.86 -12.80
C ALA A 144 22.16 17.32 -11.39
N SER A 145 21.91 18.17 -10.38
CA SER A 145 21.75 17.75 -8.99
C SER A 145 20.31 17.26 -8.77
N VAL A 146 20.14 16.06 -8.21
CA VAL A 146 18.83 15.40 -8.05
C VAL A 146 18.56 15.07 -6.58
N CYS A 147 17.55 15.70 -6.01
CA CYS A 147 17.04 15.39 -4.68
C CYS A 147 16.22 14.09 -4.69
N THR A 148 16.47 13.21 -3.70
CA THR A 148 15.71 11.98 -3.47
C THR A 148 15.64 11.61 -2.00
N GLN A 149 14.76 10.70 -1.62
CA GLN A 149 14.64 10.18 -0.26
C GLN A 149 15.38 8.86 -0.12
N GLN A 150 16.18 8.72 0.95
CA GLN A 150 16.89 7.48 1.31
C GLN A 150 15.96 6.32 1.65
N GLY A 151 16.42 5.09 1.39
CA GLY A 151 15.68 3.86 1.72
C GLY A 151 14.50 3.58 0.80
N THR A 152 14.49 4.20 -0.38
CA THR A 152 13.46 4.05 -1.41
C THR A 152 13.97 3.28 -2.62
N THR A 153 13.07 2.73 -3.42
CA THR A 153 13.37 2.20 -4.76
C THR A 153 13.84 3.31 -5.69
N THR A 154 13.33 4.52 -5.48
CA THR A 154 13.63 5.68 -6.33
C THR A 154 15.09 6.11 -6.26
N GLU A 155 15.77 5.91 -5.12
CA GLU A 155 17.21 6.13 -5.00
C GLU A 155 18.01 5.15 -5.89
N LEU A 156 17.59 3.87 -5.93
CA LEU A 156 18.25 2.84 -6.75
C LEU A 156 17.96 3.04 -8.24
N ASN A 157 16.70 3.27 -8.60
CA ASN A 157 16.29 3.48 -9.99
C ASN A 157 16.92 4.74 -10.60
N LEU A 158 17.14 5.78 -9.78
CA LEU A 158 17.85 6.99 -10.20
C LEU A 158 19.25 6.64 -10.73
N ALA A 159 20.00 5.86 -9.96
CA ALA A 159 21.34 5.42 -10.36
C ALA A 159 21.31 4.58 -11.64
N ASP A 160 20.34 3.67 -11.75
CA ASP A 160 20.19 2.82 -12.92
C ASP A 160 19.83 3.61 -14.17
N PHE A 161 18.90 4.56 -14.08
CA PHE A 161 18.48 5.41 -15.20
C PHE A 161 19.65 6.23 -15.77
N PHE A 162 20.39 6.93 -14.92
CA PHE A 162 21.50 7.76 -15.37
C PHE A 162 22.64 6.92 -15.95
N ARG A 163 22.96 5.79 -15.34
CA ARG A 163 23.96 4.84 -15.86
C ARG A 163 23.56 4.26 -17.22
N ALA A 164 22.32 3.80 -17.37
CA ALA A 164 21.82 3.19 -18.60
C ALA A 164 21.81 4.16 -19.80
N ASN A 165 21.65 5.45 -19.52
CA ASN A 165 21.61 6.50 -20.53
C ASN A 165 22.94 7.25 -20.69
N ASN A 166 24.01 6.81 -20.02
CA ASN A 166 25.34 7.47 -20.02
C ASN A 166 25.28 8.95 -19.60
N LEU A 167 24.37 9.28 -18.69
CA LEU A 167 24.21 10.62 -18.13
C LEU A 167 24.96 10.73 -16.80
N LYS A 168 25.47 11.92 -16.50
CA LYS A 168 26.05 12.27 -15.20
C LYS A 168 25.01 12.96 -14.34
N TYR A 169 25.10 12.80 -13.03
CA TYR A 169 24.27 13.49 -12.05
C TYR A 169 24.95 13.54 -10.68
N GLU A 170 24.45 14.43 -9.82
CA GLU A 170 24.80 14.47 -8.41
C GLU A 170 23.56 14.08 -7.58
N VAL A 171 23.66 13.04 -6.77
CA VAL A 171 22.58 12.63 -5.87
C VAL A 171 22.65 13.44 -4.58
N VAL A 172 21.51 14.03 -4.17
CA VAL A 172 21.35 14.71 -2.87
C VAL A 172 20.23 13.99 -2.13
N ALA A 173 20.61 13.08 -1.22
CA ALA A 173 19.67 12.19 -0.54
C ALA A 173 19.37 12.65 0.89
N PHE A 174 18.09 12.64 1.27
CA PHE A 174 17.58 13.07 2.58
C PHE A 174 16.86 11.93 3.30
N ALA A 175 16.78 12.02 4.63
CA ALA A 175 16.13 11.01 5.44
C ALA A 175 14.59 11.04 5.30
N THR A 176 14.01 12.22 5.13
CA THR A 176 12.55 12.40 5.05
C THR A 176 12.12 13.06 3.74
N SER A 177 10.86 12.86 3.35
CA SER A 177 10.27 13.53 2.20
C SER A 177 10.23 15.06 2.38
N ASP A 178 9.89 15.52 3.57
CA ASP A 178 9.79 16.96 3.87
C ASP A 178 11.15 17.66 3.74
N GLU A 179 12.25 17.03 4.17
CA GLU A 179 13.61 17.56 3.95
C GLU A 179 13.94 17.60 2.47
N THR A 180 13.57 16.56 1.72
CA THR A 180 13.80 16.48 0.27
C THR A 180 13.08 17.61 -0.46
N VAL A 181 11.79 17.82 -0.15
CA VAL A 181 10.97 18.90 -0.74
C VAL A 181 11.52 20.27 -0.42
N LYS A 182 11.86 20.54 0.86
CA LYS A 182 12.45 21.81 1.29
C LYS A 182 13.78 22.10 0.59
N ALA A 183 14.65 21.10 0.45
CA ALA A 183 15.92 21.24 -0.25
C ALA A 183 15.71 21.55 -1.73
N TYR A 184 14.78 20.85 -2.40
CA TYR A 184 14.42 21.13 -3.77
C TYR A 184 13.81 22.54 -3.92
N ASP A 185 12.85 22.90 -3.08
CA ASP A 185 12.17 24.21 -3.13
C ASP A 185 13.14 25.38 -2.95
N SER A 186 14.12 25.25 -2.03
CA SER A 186 15.19 26.24 -1.81
C SER A 186 16.23 26.33 -2.92
N GLY A 187 16.17 25.45 -3.93
CA GLY A 187 17.12 25.49 -5.06
C GLY A 187 18.40 24.68 -4.86
N ARG A 188 18.48 23.83 -3.83
CA ARG A 188 19.65 22.98 -3.60
C ARG A 188 19.81 21.90 -4.68
N CYS A 189 18.70 21.48 -5.31
CA CYS A 189 18.71 20.52 -6.40
C CYS A 189 18.00 21.09 -7.63
N ASP A 190 18.45 20.67 -8.82
CA ASP A 190 17.82 21.02 -10.10
C ASP A 190 16.54 20.25 -10.33
N ALA A 191 16.53 18.99 -9.92
CA ALA A 191 15.37 18.09 -10.04
C ALA A 191 15.07 17.41 -8.69
N PHE A 192 13.81 16.99 -8.54
CA PHE A 192 13.35 16.11 -7.46
C PHE A 192 12.77 14.84 -8.07
N THR A 193 13.11 13.67 -7.54
CA THR A 193 12.61 12.39 -8.03
C THR A 193 11.99 11.55 -6.92
N THR A 194 10.82 11.03 -7.20
CA THR A 194 10.07 10.01 -6.46
C THR A 194 9.01 9.41 -7.38
N ASP A 195 8.08 8.58 -6.85
CA ASP A 195 6.91 8.11 -7.57
C ASP A 195 6.14 9.29 -8.19
N ALA A 196 5.60 9.15 -9.39
CA ALA A 196 4.90 10.23 -10.10
C ALA A 196 3.71 10.76 -9.29
N SER A 197 2.93 9.88 -8.66
CA SER A 197 1.85 10.29 -7.75
C SER A 197 2.38 11.13 -6.57
N GLY A 198 3.54 10.74 -6.03
CA GLY A 198 4.24 11.48 -5.00
C GLY A 198 4.70 12.85 -5.48
N LEU A 199 5.20 12.98 -6.71
CA LEU A 199 5.58 14.28 -7.29
C LEU A 199 4.40 15.24 -7.39
N TYR A 200 3.22 14.75 -7.77
CA TYR A 200 1.99 15.56 -7.78
C TYR A 200 1.61 16.02 -6.37
N ALA A 201 1.74 15.15 -5.38
CA ALA A 201 1.47 15.47 -3.98
C ALA A 201 2.45 16.48 -3.40
N GLU A 202 3.75 16.25 -3.61
CA GLU A 202 4.81 17.10 -3.05
C GLU A 202 4.88 18.46 -3.73
N ARG A 203 4.51 18.55 -5.01
CA ARG A 203 4.38 19.82 -5.72
C ARG A 203 3.41 20.78 -5.02
N LEU A 204 2.35 20.29 -4.39
CA LEU A 204 1.40 21.12 -3.65
C LEU A 204 2.02 21.82 -2.42
N LYS A 205 3.14 21.31 -1.91
CA LYS A 205 3.87 21.88 -0.75
C LYS A 205 4.87 22.96 -1.13
N LEU A 206 5.17 23.13 -2.42
CA LEU A 206 6.17 24.11 -2.89
C LEU A 206 5.65 25.54 -2.75
N THR A 207 6.58 26.48 -2.59
CA THR A 207 6.27 27.91 -2.49
C THR A 207 5.54 28.45 -3.74
N ALA A 208 5.90 27.94 -4.94
CA ALA A 208 5.28 28.30 -6.22
C ALA A 208 4.98 27.04 -7.05
N PRO A 209 3.92 26.26 -6.72
CA PRO A 209 3.63 24.97 -7.37
C PRO A 209 3.51 25.06 -8.90
N ASP A 210 2.96 26.17 -9.41
CA ASP A 210 2.72 26.38 -10.83
C ASP A 210 4.00 26.66 -11.64
N ASP A 211 5.10 27.01 -10.98
CA ASP A 211 6.42 27.21 -11.61
C ASP A 211 7.16 25.88 -11.83
N HIS A 212 6.55 24.75 -11.46
CA HIS A 212 7.13 23.42 -11.53
C HIS A 212 6.31 22.52 -12.44
N MET A 213 6.97 21.51 -13.02
CA MET A 213 6.34 20.51 -13.87
C MET A 213 6.93 19.12 -13.60
N VAL A 214 6.08 18.10 -13.67
CA VAL A 214 6.52 16.71 -13.73
C VAL A 214 6.87 16.41 -15.17
N LEU A 215 8.06 15.85 -15.41
CA LEU A 215 8.51 15.45 -16.74
C LEU A 215 7.69 14.22 -17.22
N PRO A 216 7.57 14.03 -18.54
CA PRO A 216 6.69 12.97 -19.09
C PRO A 216 7.23 11.55 -18.92
N GLU A 217 8.54 11.39 -18.73
CA GLU A 217 9.14 10.06 -18.64
C GLU A 217 8.86 9.41 -17.29
N ILE A 218 8.47 8.14 -17.37
CA ILE A 218 8.39 7.20 -16.25
C ILE A 218 9.56 6.23 -16.37
N ILE A 219 10.46 6.24 -15.40
CA ILE A 219 11.74 5.53 -15.48
C ILE A 219 11.77 4.18 -14.75
N SER A 220 10.69 3.83 -14.05
CA SER A 220 10.58 2.55 -13.34
C SER A 220 9.14 2.06 -13.25
N LYS A 221 8.98 0.81 -12.80
CA LYS A 221 7.70 0.27 -12.35
C LYS A 221 7.66 0.34 -10.82
N GLU A 222 6.63 0.97 -10.28
CA GLU A 222 6.39 1.07 -8.84
C GLU A 222 5.01 0.49 -8.51
N PRO A 223 4.89 -0.87 -8.42
CA PRO A 223 3.67 -1.51 -7.97
C PRO A 223 3.56 -1.36 -6.45
N LEU A 224 2.75 -0.40 -6.00
CA LEU A 224 2.56 -0.12 -4.58
C LEU A 224 1.52 -1.07 -3.99
N GLY A 225 1.79 -1.58 -2.79
CA GLY A 225 0.85 -2.49 -2.16
C GLY A 225 1.01 -2.63 -0.66
N PRO A 226 -0.05 -3.12 0.02
CA PRO A 226 0.00 -3.49 1.42
C PRO A 226 0.93 -4.68 1.65
N ALA A 227 1.63 -4.67 2.77
CA ALA A 227 2.49 -5.78 3.18
C ALA A 227 2.15 -6.28 4.59
N THR A 228 2.31 -7.58 4.79
CA THR A 228 2.17 -8.28 6.07
C THR A 228 3.45 -9.03 6.39
N ARG A 229 3.62 -9.48 7.64
CA ARG A 229 4.66 -10.47 7.97
C ARG A 229 4.34 -11.77 7.24
N ASN A 230 5.37 -12.50 6.79
CA ASN A 230 5.19 -13.88 6.34
C ASN A 230 4.82 -14.79 7.54
N ASN A 231 4.47 -16.04 7.29
CA ASN A 231 4.04 -17.04 8.29
C ASN A 231 2.67 -16.79 8.94
N ASP A 232 1.84 -15.87 8.42
CA ASP A 232 0.44 -15.71 8.82
C ASP A 232 -0.46 -15.71 7.58
N ALA A 233 -0.71 -16.90 7.05
CA ALA A 233 -1.49 -17.08 5.82
C ALA A 233 -2.94 -16.57 5.97
N GLN A 234 -3.53 -16.66 7.16
CA GLN A 234 -4.86 -16.13 7.42
C GLN A 234 -4.89 -14.61 7.32
N TRP A 235 -3.94 -13.93 7.97
CA TRP A 235 -3.84 -12.47 7.93
C TRP A 235 -3.54 -11.96 6.52
N PHE A 236 -2.58 -12.58 5.84
CA PHE A 236 -2.27 -12.30 4.44
C PHE A 236 -3.50 -12.46 3.54
N GLY A 237 -4.24 -13.58 3.69
CA GLY A 237 -5.46 -13.85 2.95
C GLY A 237 -6.54 -12.80 3.21
N LEU A 238 -6.74 -12.41 4.49
CA LEU A 238 -7.70 -11.39 4.88
C LEU A 238 -7.38 -10.05 4.20
N ILE A 239 -6.14 -9.55 4.34
CA ILE A 239 -5.73 -8.26 3.76
C ILE A 239 -5.89 -8.26 2.23
N LYS A 240 -5.48 -9.34 1.58
CA LYS A 240 -5.66 -9.53 0.14
C LYS A 240 -7.12 -9.47 -0.28
N TRP A 241 -8.00 -10.19 0.43
CA TRP A 241 -9.42 -10.24 0.08
C TRP A 241 -10.16 -8.93 0.38
N VAL A 242 -9.72 -8.12 1.36
CA VAL A 242 -10.23 -6.74 1.54
C VAL A 242 -10.03 -5.93 0.26
N HIS A 243 -8.85 -5.98 -0.35
CA HIS A 243 -8.60 -5.29 -1.61
C HIS A 243 -9.49 -5.82 -2.74
N TYR A 244 -9.56 -7.14 -2.89
CA TYR A 244 -10.39 -7.76 -3.93
C TYR A 244 -11.88 -7.53 -3.73
N ALA A 245 -12.36 -7.42 -2.49
CA ALA A 245 -13.75 -7.05 -2.24
C ALA A 245 -14.07 -5.64 -2.74
N MET A 246 -13.16 -4.68 -2.52
CA MET A 246 -13.33 -3.31 -3.01
C MET A 246 -13.31 -3.24 -4.55
N LEU A 247 -12.46 -4.03 -5.21
CA LEU A 247 -12.43 -4.12 -6.68
C LEU A 247 -13.66 -4.81 -7.26
N ASN A 248 -14.07 -5.97 -6.71
CA ASN A 248 -15.27 -6.66 -7.13
C ASN A 248 -16.52 -5.79 -6.96
N ALA A 249 -16.59 -5.01 -5.86
CA ALA A 249 -17.69 -4.08 -5.65
C ALA A 249 -17.73 -2.98 -6.73
N GLU A 250 -16.58 -2.42 -7.12
CA GLU A 250 -16.52 -1.45 -8.21
C GLU A 250 -16.99 -2.07 -9.54
N GLU A 251 -16.53 -3.29 -9.86
CA GLU A 251 -16.87 -4.00 -11.09
C GLU A 251 -18.37 -4.33 -11.17
N LEU A 252 -18.96 -4.70 -10.03
CA LEU A 252 -20.38 -5.03 -9.91
C LEU A 252 -21.28 -3.79 -9.70
N GLY A 253 -20.72 -2.60 -9.67
CA GLY A 253 -21.47 -1.36 -9.46
C GLY A 253 -22.02 -1.20 -8.03
N VAL A 254 -21.47 -1.92 -7.05
CA VAL A 254 -21.82 -1.79 -5.64
C VAL A 254 -21.02 -0.64 -5.04
N THR A 255 -21.74 0.35 -4.50
CA THR A 255 -21.17 1.58 -3.95
C THR A 255 -21.61 1.77 -2.51
N LYS A 256 -20.93 2.68 -1.80
CA LYS A 256 -21.35 3.08 -0.45
C LYS A 256 -22.81 3.58 -0.41
N ALA A 257 -23.25 4.23 -1.47
CA ALA A 257 -24.60 4.80 -1.54
C ALA A 257 -25.69 3.76 -1.74
N ASN A 258 -25.39 2.66 -2.48
CA ASN A 258 -26.41 1.68 -2.86
C ASN A 258 -26.27 0.31 -2.17
N VAL A 259 -25.24 0.08 -1.36
CA VAL A 259 -24.94 -1.25 -0.80
C VAL A 259 -26.10 -1.86 0.00
N ASP A 260 -26.89 -1.05 0.70
CA ASP A 260 -28.07 -1.52 1.47
C ASP A 260 -29.17 -2.07 0.54
N GLU A 261 -29.38 -1.41 -0.60
CA GLU A 261 -30.32 -1.87 -1.62
C GLU A 261 -29.79 -3.14 -2.31
N MET A 262 -28.50 -3.20 -2.56
CA MET A 262 -27.85 -4.34 -3.23
C MET A 262 -27.91 -5.63 -2.41
N LEU A 263 -28.19 -5.60 -1.11
CA LEU A 263 -28.51 -6.80 -0.31
C LEU A 263 -29.71 -7.57 -0.85
N LYS A 264 -30.61 -6.92 -1.61
CA LYS A 264 -31.78 -7.51 -2.23
C LYS A 264 -31.55 -7.93 -3.69
N SER A 265 -30.32 -7.78 -4.20
CA SER A 265 -29.97 -8.10 -5.58
C SER A 265 -30.23 -9.56 -5.91
N SER A 266 -30.75 -9.82 -7.10
CA SER A 266 -30.86 -11.17 -7.66
C SER A 266 -29.55 -11.69 -8.29
N ASN A 267 -28.56 -10.79 -8.51
CA ASN A 267 -27.28 -11.17 -9.09
C ASN A 267 -26.49 -12.05 -8.10
N PRO A 268 -26.15 -13.32 -8.47
CA PRO A 268 -25.48 -14.24 -7.57
C PRO A 268 -24.05 -13.78 -7.17
N GLU A 269 -23.36 -12.98 -7.97
CA GLU A 269 -22.04 -12.46 -7.61
C GLU A 269 -22.15 -11.39 -6.52
N ILE A 270 -23.14 -10.50 -6.62
CA ILE A 270 -23.44 -9.50 -5.57
C ILE A 270 -23.87 -10.21 -4.27
N LYS A 271 -24.71 -11.23 -4.37
CA LYS A 271 -25.16 -12.01 -3.19
C LYS A 271 -23.99 -12.65 -2.45
N ARG A 272 -23.05 -13.27 -3.19
CA ARG A 272 -21.85 -13.87 -2.60
C ARG A 272 -20.93 -12.81 -2.00
N LEU A 273 -20.69 -11.72 -2.72
CA LEU A 273 -19.86 -10.60 -2.24
C LEU A 273 -20.42 -10.01 -0.93
N LEU A 274 -21.71 -9.73 -0.89
CA LEU A 274 -22.34 -9.09 0.27
C LEU A 274 -22.73 -10.07 1.40
N GLY A 275 -22.51 -11.37 1.20
CA GLY A 275 -22.72 -12.41 2.21
C GLY A 275 -24.19 -12.81 2.41
N THR A 276 -25.09 -12.49 1.48
CA THR A 276 -26.48 -12.99 1.47
C THR A 276 -26.59 -14.39 0.89
N GLU A 277 -25.49 -14.91 0.29
CA GLU A 277 -25.35 -16.27 -0.20
C GLU A 277 -23.92 -16.77 0.08
N GLY A 278 -23.79 -17.95 0.68
CA GLY A 278 -22.50 -18.54 1.05
C GLY A 278 -21.91 -17.98 2.34
N LYS A 279 -20.77 -18.56 2.77
CA LYS A 279 -20.08 -18.25 4.03
C LYS A 279 -18.60 -17.93 3.82
N PHE A 280 -18.29 -17.19 2.77
CA PHE A 280 -16.89 -16.96 2.34
C PHE A 280 -16.04 -16.22 3.37
N GLY A 281 -16.63 -15.30 4.15
CA GLY A 281 -15.92 -14.60 5.22
C GLY A 281 -15.39 -15.52 6.31
N GLU A 282 -16.12 -16.61 6.63
CA GLU A 282 -15.71 -17.55 7.68
C GLU A 282 -14.37 -18.22 7.36
N SER A 283 -14.06 -18.48 6.08
CA SER A 283 -12.80 -19.11 5.66
C SER A 283 -11.56 -18.25 5.92
N ILE A 284 -11.73 -16.94 6.08
CA ILE A 284 -10.67 -15.98 6.42
C ILE A 284 -10.83 -15.44 7.85
N GLY A 285 -11.68 -16.06 8.68
CA GLY A 285 -11.89 -15.69 10.09
C GLY A 285 -12.78 -14.48 10.32
N LEU A 286 -13.60 -14.10 9.34
CA LEU A 286 -14.54 -12.98 9.39
C LEU A 286 -16.00 -13.46 9.39
N THR A 287 -16.95 -12.55 9.56
CA THR A 287 -18.39 -12.79 9.43
C THR A 287 -18.81 -12.88 7.96
N THR A 288 -19.99 -13.42 7.67
CA THR A 288 -20.49 -13.57 6.30
C THR A 288 -20.66 -12.22 5.57
N ASP A 289 -20.98 -11.17 6.31
CA ASP A 289 -21.20 -9.79 5.83
C ASP A 289 -19.91 -8.94 5.74
N TRP A 290 -18.75 -9.58 5.75
CA TRP A 290 -17.43 -8.95 5.80
C TRP A 290 -17.21 -7.88 4.71
N ALA A 291 -17.56 -8.16 3.47
CA ALA A 291 -17.39 -7.24 2.36
C ALA A 291 -18.49 -6.15 2.34
N TYR A 292 -19.72 -6.48 2.75
CA TYR A 292 -20.76 -5.47 2.98
C TYR A 292 -20.27 -4.38 3.94
N ARG A 293 -19.63 -4.77 5.06
CA ARG A 293 -19.09 -3.82 6.05
C ARG A 293 -18.06 -2.88 5.43
N ILE A 294 -17.17 -3.40 4.57
CA ILE A 294 -16.19 -2.59 3.84
C ILE A 294 -16.91 -1.51 3.03
N ILE A 295 -17.84 -1.93 2.17
CA ILE A 295 -18.48 -1.03 1.23
C ILE A 295 -19.41 -0.05 1.94
N LYS A 296 -20.11 -0.49 2.99
CA LYS A 296 -20.97 0.36 3.82
C LYS A 296 -20.21 1.50 4.47
N HIS A 297 -19.03 1.24 5.00
CA HIS A 297 -18.25 2.24 5.74
C HIS A 297 -17.30 3.04 4.86
N VAL A 298 -16.64 2.42 3.89
CA VAL A 298 -15.57 3.03 3.09
C VAL A 298 -16.00 3.25 1.63
N GLY A 299 -16.72 2.30 1.05
CA GLY A 299 -17.05 2.28 -0.38
C GLY A 299 -16.16 1.32 -1.16
N ASN A 300 -16.33 1.29 -2.47
CA ASN A 300 -15.52 0.48 -3.37
C ASN A 300 -14.17 1.16 -3.71
N TYR A 301 -13.32 0.46 -4.46
CA TYR A 301 -11.99 0.97 -4.80
C TYR A 301 -12.05 2.25 -5.65
N GLY A 302 -12.98 2.35 -6.60
CA GLY A 302 -13.16 3.55 -7.42
C GLY A 302 -13.55 4.77 -6.60
N GLU A 303 -14.46 4.61 -5.64
CA GLU A 303 -14.85 5.70 -4.73
C GLU A 303 -13.67 6.16 -3.87
N SER A 304 -12.88 5.21 -3.34
CA SER A 304 -11.68 5.49 -2.56
C SER A 304 -10.62 6.21 -3.39
N PHE A 305 -10.37 5.75 -4.62
CA PHE A 305 -9.43 6.36 -5.54
C PHE A 305 -9.82 7.81 -5.86
N GLU A 306 -11.08 8.02 -6.27
CA GLU A 306 -11.57 9.35 -6.68
C GLU A 306 -11.49 10.38 -5.55
N ARG A 307 -11.82 9.99 -4.32
CA ARG A 307 -11.71 10.90 -3.16
C ARG A 307 -10.28 11.19 -2.77
N SER A 308 -9.37 10.21 -2.90
CA SER A 308 -8.02 10.31 -2.34
C SER A 308 -7.02 10.92 -3.32
N VAL A 309 -6.98 10.43 -4.54
CA VAL A 309 -5.99 10.81 -5.56
C VAL A 309 -6.62 11.25 -6.89
N GLY A 310 -7.88 10.87 -7.16
CA GLY A 310 -8.59 11.08 -8.41
C GLY A 310 -9.17 12.50 -8.55
N GLN A 311 -10.19 12.62 -9.40
CA GLN A 311 -10.77 13.90 -9.77
C GLN A 311 -11.46 14.63 -8.59
N GLY A 312 -11.88 13.90 -7.57
CA GLY A 312 -12.42 14.45 -6.32
C GLY A 312 -11.37 15.00 -5.35
N SER A 313 -10.08 14.84 -5.64
CA SER A 313 -8.96 15.29 -4.82
C SER A 313 -8.23 16.50 -5.41
N LEU A 314 -7.31 17.09 -4.63
CA LEU A 314 -6.41 18.15 -5.13
C LEU A 314 -5.39 17.64 -6.16
N LEU A 315 -5.11 16.34 -6.18
CA LEU A 315 -4.12 15.74 -7.08
C LEU A 315 -4.64 15.55 -8.50
N LYS A 316 -5.95 15.31 -8.65
CA LYS A 316 -6.64 15.12 -9.96
C LYS A 316 -5.96 14.10 -10.88
N ILE A 317 -5.40 13.03 -10.29
CA ILE A 317 -4.72 11.98 -11.03
C ILE A 317 -5.77 11.16 -11.79
N ALA A 318 -5.54 10.92 -13.08
CA ALA A 318 -6.36 10.02 -13.87
C ALA A 318 -6.15 8.56 -13.42
N ARG A 319 -7.20 7.73 -13.56
CA ARG A 319 -7.13 6.30 -13.19
C ARG A 319 -5.99 5.57 -13.90
N GLY A 320 -5.82 5.75 -15.20
CA GLY A 320 -4.79 5.10 -15.99
C GLY A 320 -4.72 3.58 -15.72
N GLN A 321 -3.53 3.09 -15.38
CA GLN A 321 -3.31 1.68 -15.01
C GLN A 321 -4.10 1.26 -13.75
N ASN A 322 -4.54 2.20 -12.94
CA ASN A 322 -5.35 1.95 -11.75
C ASN A 322 -6.85 1.77 -12.04
N ALA A 323 -7.27 1.86 -13.29
CA ALA A 323 -8.62 1.50 -13.71
C ALA A 323 -8.81 -0.02 -13.65
N LEU A 324 -10.09 -0.46 -13.58
CA LEU A 324 -10.43 -1.86 -13.72
C LEU A 324 -9.97 -2.42 -15.07
N TRP A 325 -9.69 -3.69 -15.15
CA TRP A 325 -9.33 -4.40 -16.38
C TRP A 325 -10.39 -4.23 -17.50
N THR A 326 -11.67 -4.19 -17.14
CA THR A 326 -12.79 -3.91 -18.06
C THR A 326 -12.77 -2.49 -18.65
N LYS A 327 -11.98 -1.60 -18.07
CA LYS A 327 -11.79 -0.20 -18.50
C LYS A 327 -10.37 0.08 -18.99
N GLY A 328 -9.61 -0.96 -19.32
CA GLY A 328 -8.25 -0.86 -19.87
C GLY A 328 -7.14 -0.67 -18.83
N GLY A 329 -7.44 -0.82 -17.53
CA GLY A 329 -6.45 -0.78 -16.46
C GLY A 329 -5.90 -2.16 -16.08
N LEU A 330 -5.17 -2.23 -14.97
CA LEU A 330 -4.55 -3.44 -14.43
C LEU A 330 -5.23 -3.96 -13.16
N GLN A 331 -6.21 -3.24 -12.62
CA GLN A 331 -6.93 -3.70 -11.43
C GLN A 331 -7.87 -4.86 -11.80
N TYR A 332 -7.52 -6.04 -11.29
CA TYR A 332 -8.20 -7.31 -11.56
C TYR A 332 -8.35 -8.10 -10.28
N ALA A 333 -9.56 -8.46 -9.91
CA ALA A 333 -9.84 -9.24 -8.71
C ALA A 333 -10.39 -10.64 -9.06
N PRO A 334 -9.94 -11.71 -8.35
CA PRO A 334 -10.60 -13.01 -8.44
C PRO A 334 -12.04 -12.91 -7.92
N PRO A 335 -12.97 -13.73 -8.46
CA PRO A 335 -14.36 -13.75 -8.01
C PRO A 335 -14.49 -14.37 -6.62
N VAL A 336 -15.50 -13.93 -5.86
CA VAL A 336 -15.91 -14.56 -4.59
C VAL A 336 -16.74 -15.80 -4.89
N ARG A 337 -16.09 -16.98 -4.79
CA ARG A 337 -16.71 -18.29 -5.07
C ARG A 337 -16.22 -19.37 -4.13
#